data_56615f882339ad7e5051667cba14eced
#
_entry.id   56615f882339ad7e5051667cba14eced
#
_cell.length_a   1.000
_cell.length_b   1.000
_cell.length_c   1.000
_cell.angle_alpha   90.00
_cell.angle_beta   90.00
_cell.angle_gamma   90.00
#
_symmetry.space_group_name_H-M   'P 1'
#
loop_
_entity.id
_entity.type
_entity.pdbx_description
1 polymer ?
#
loop_
_entity_poly.entity_id
_entity_poly.type
_entity_poly.pdbx_seq_one_letter_code
_entity_poly.pdbx_strand_id
1 'polypeptide(L)'
;LTVSNTITASGATGRTLTLQSDNSVIFNTGADVVTTNALQVVLNADHDASAVGAITLGVGTVIDSKGGNILLGGGATGTGFAVGAGSTSPNDRGVDLSGATLNANGGHIVIRGRGFAGTGSDNYGVYIHNGSTVQTSGAGTITIVGEGGTGTNSNQGVRIDGNSANGTTISTVDGALSITGTGGTGVGGGSGGFLRGIRFIAGRVSSVNGAISLTGTSGNDSGNDNDGVHMASQATVLSTGTGDISITGTVGGPASLVDNDGVTMIG
;
A
#
# COMPACT_ATOMS: atom_id res chain seq x y z
N LEU A 1 -18.91 -4.97 -0.82
CA LEU A 1 -18.78 -6.09 -1.76
C LEU A 1 -17.82 -7.13 -1.19
N THR A 2 -18.24 -8.40 -1.14
CA THR A 2 -17.36 -9.49 -0.69
C THR A 2 -17.22 -10.51 -1.80
N VAL A 3 -15.96 -10.86 -2.13
CA VAL A 3 -15.58 -11.90 -3.07
C VAL A 3 -15.12 -13.11 -2.25
N SER A 4 -15.82 -14.24 -2.37
CA SER A 4 -15.53 -15.46 -1.62
C SER A 4 -15.09 -16.64 -2.48
N ASN A 5 -15.11 -16.47 -3.80
CA ASN A 5 -14.73 -17.48 -4.78
C ASN A 5 -13.90 -16.83 -5.90
N THR A 6 -13.22 -17.67 -6.66
CA THR A 6 -12.44 -17.23 -7.81
C THR A 6 -13.32 -16.63 -8.91
N ILE A 7 -12.94 -15.46 -9.40
CA ILE A 7 -13.50 -14.86 -10.60
C ILE A 7 -12.60 -15.26 -11.78
N THR A 8 -13.15 -15.99 -12.73
CA THR A 8 -12.41 -16.42 -13.93
C THR A 8 -12.88 -15.61 -15.13
N ALA A 9 -11.94 -14.94 -15.81
CA ALA A 9 -12.19 -14.23 -17.05
C ALA A 9 -11.47 -14.94 -18.22
N SER A 10 -12.26 -15.52 -19.13
CA SER A 10 -11.74 -16.11 -20.38
C SER A 10 -12.25 -15.31 -21.58
N GLY A 11 -11.45 -15.12 -22.60
CA GLY A 11 -11.85 -14.44 -23.84
C GLY A 11 -10.87 -13.36 -24.29
N ALA A 12 -11.31 -12.41 -25.13
CA ALA A 12 -10.45 -11.43 -25.79
C ALA A 12 -9.67 -10.52 -24.82
N THR A 13 -8.55 -9.99 -25.30
CA THR A 13 -7.76 -8.95 -24.61
C THR A 13 -8.50 -7.60 -24.56
N GLY A 14 -8.01 -6.67 -23.72
CA GLY A 14 -8.51 -5.29 -23.69
C GLY A 14 -9.83 -5.10 -22.92
N ARG A 15 -10.23 -6.09 -22.10
CA ARG A 15 -11.40 -5.97 -21.23
C ARG A 15 -11.02 -5.47 -19.85
N THR A 16 -12.03 -4.97 -19.13
CA THR A 16 -11.90 -4.51 -17.75
C THR A 16 -12.86 -5.30 -16.87
N LEU A 17 -12.36 -5.78 -15.73
CA LEU A 17 -13.16 -6.20 -14.59
C LEU A 17 -13.17 -5.05 -13.59
N THR A 18 -14.35 -4.49 -13.32
CA THR A 18 -14.53 -3.49 -12.26
C THR A 18 -15.35 -4.11 -11.13
N LEU A 19 -14.79 -4.16 -9.95
CA LEU A 19 -15.47 -4.49 -8.71
C LEU A 19 -15.58 -3.22 -7.89
N GLN A 20 -16.80 -2.68 -7.76
CA GLN A 20 -17.02 -1.42 -7.06
C GLN A 20 -18.06 -1.55 -5.96
N SER A 21 -17.91 -0.73 -4.93
CA SER A 21 -18.81 -0.67 -3.78
C SER A 21 -18.78 0.73 -3.19
N ASP A 22 -19.93 1.21 -2.74
CA ASP A 22 -20.03 2.46 -1.96
C ASP A 22 -19.38 2.35 -0.59
N ASN A 23 -19.12 1.11 -0.14
CA ASN A 23 -18.33 0.82 1.05
C ASN A 23 -17.09 -0.02 0.62
N SER A 24 -16.74 -1.06 1.34
CA SER A 24 -15.52 -1.84 1.14
C SER A 24 -15.62 -2.88 0.03
N VAL A 25 -14.47 -3.20 -0.58
CA VAL A 25 -14.26 -4.35 -1.46
C VAL A 25 -13.35 -5.33 -0.72
N ILE A 26 -13.87 -6.52 -0.41
CA ILE A 26 -13.20 -7.52 0.42
C ILE A 26 -13.03 -8.83 -0.36
N PHE A 27 -11.82 -9.32 -0.46
CA PHE A 27 -11.51 -10.67 -0.93
C PHE A 27 -11.22 -11.56 0.28
N ASN A 28 -12.02 -12.59 0.45
CA ASN A 28 -11.76 -13.61 1.48
C ASN A 28 -10.52 -14.45 1.12
N THR A 29 -10.02 -15.18 2.09
CA THR A 29 -8.87 -16.10 1.93
C THR A 29 -9.03 -16.97 0.69
N GLY A 30 -8.05 -16.95 -0.21
CA GLY A 30 -8.03 -17.74 -1.44
C GLY A 30 -9.04 -17.35 -2.51
N ALA A 31 -9.68 -16.18 -2.40
CA ALA A 31 -10.54 -15.67 -3.47
C ALA A 31 -9.69 -14.95 -4.51
N ASP A 32 -9.75 -15.39 -5.77
CA ASP A 32 -8.83 -14.98 -6.82
C ASP A 32 -9.52 -14.22 -7.97
N VAL A 33 -8.72 -13.48 -8.73
CA VAL A 33 -9.04 -13.06 -10.09
C VAL A 33 -8.03 -13.69 -11.03
N VAL A 34 -8.50 -14.60 -11.87
CA VAL A 34 -7.66 -15.32 -12.85
C VAL A 34 -8.15 -15.03 -14.27
N THR A 35 -7.24 -14.82 -15.18
CA THR A 35 -7.56 -14.60 -16.58
C THR A 35 -6.61 -15.36 -17.51
N THR A 36 -7.07 -15.67 -18.72
CA THR A 36 -6.24 -16.28 -19.77
C THR A 36 -5.52 -15.23 -20.62
N ASN A 37 -6.04 -14.01 -20.68
CA ASN A 37 -5.53 -12.92 -21.51
C ASN A 37 -5.47 -11.62 -20.68
N ALA A 38 -4.79 -10.61 -21.19
CA ALA A 38 -4.66 -9.33 -20.53
C ALA A 38 -6.05 -8.76 -20.14
N LEU A 39 -6.22 -8.53 -18.82
CA LEU A 39 -7.45 -8.02 -18.21
C LEU A 39 -7.10 -6.86 -17.30
N GLN A 40 -7.65 -5.68 -17.55
CA GLN A 40 -7.58 -4.61 -16.56
C GLN A 40 -8.47 -4.99 -15.36
N VAL A 41 -7.92 -4.88 -14.15
CA VAL A 41 -8.65 -5.13 -12.89
C VAL A 41 -8.74 -3.83 -12.10
N VAL A 42 -9.95 -3.42 -11.76
CA VAL A 42 -10.22 -2.21 -10.97
C VAL A 42 -11.01 -2.61 -9.74
N LEU A 43 -10.42 -2.42 -8.57
CA LEU A 43 -11.11 -2.50 -7.29
C LEU A 43 -11.37 -1.07 -6.83
N ASN A 44 -12.66 -0.68 -6.79
CA ASN A 44 -13.11 0.66 -6.45
C ASN A 44 -13.97 0.60 -5.19
N ALA A 45 -13.40 0.91 -4.04
CA ALA A 45 -14.11 1.09 -2.79
C ALA A 45 -14.51 2.57 -2.60
N ASP A 46 -15.41 2.86 -1.66
CA ASP A 46 -15.87 4.24 -1.42
C ASP A 46 -16.37 4.93 -2.73
N HIS A 47 -17.10 4.20 -3.56
CA HIS A 47 -17.52 4.69 -4.89
C HIS A 47 -18.43 5.92 -4.81
N ASP A 48 -19.22 6.06 -3.75
CA ASP A 48 -20.03 7.24 -3.48
C ASP A 48 -19.23 8.44 -2.91
N ALA A 49 -17.92 8.25 -2.70
CA ALA A 49 -17.00 9.24 -2.15
C ALA A 49 -17.43 9.78 -0.76
N SER A 50 -18.02 8.90 0.05
CA SER A 50 -18.43 9.20 1.43
C SER A 50 -17.25 9.24 2.43
N ALA A 51 -16.04 8.94 1.96
CA ALA A 51 -14.82 8.75 2.73
C ALA A 51 -14.87 7.52 3.68
N VAL A 52 -15.60 6.48 3.28
CA VAL A 52 -15.71 5.21 4.00
C VAL A 52 -15.79 4.03 3.02
N GLY A 53 -14.70 3.32 2.83
CA GLY A 53 -14.68 2.15 1.93
C GLY A 53 -13.25 1.64 1.71
N ALA A 54 -12.90 0.55 2.42
CA ALA A 54 -11.59 -0.08 2.40
C ALA A 54 -11.47 -1.16 1.32
N ILE A 55 -10.24 -1.47 0.91
CA ILE A 55 -9.93 -2.66 0.13
C ILE A 55 -9.13 -3.63 0.99
N THR A 56 -9.63 -4.85 1.14
CA THR A 56 -8.93 -5.92 1.87
C THR A 56 -8.74 -7.13 0.97
N LEU A 57 -7.49 -7.58 0.81
CA LEU A 57 -7.17 -8.83 0.15
C LEU A 57 -6.65 -9.83 1.19
N GLY A 58 -7.42 -10.90 1.42
CA GLY A 58 -7.11 -11.95 2.40
C GLY A 58 -5.97 -12.86 1.97
N VAL A 59 -5.51 -13.69 2.90
CA VAL A 59 -4.38 -14.62 2.70
C VAL A 59 -4.63 -15.55 1.52
N GLY A 60 -3.63 -15.67 0.65
CA GLY A 60 -3.69 -16.53 -0.54
C GLY A 60 -4.51 -15.98 -1.70
N THR A 61 -5.05 -14.76 -1.59
CA THR A 61 -5.70 -14.09 -2.72
C THR A 61 -4.67 -13.82 -3.83
N VAL A 62 -5.00 -14.18 -5.07
CA VAL A 62 -4.18 -13.92 -6.25
C VAL A 62 -4.98 -13.09 -7.27
N ILE A 63 -4.44 -11.93 -7.63
CA ILE A 63 -4.91 -11.16 -8.78
C ILE A 63 -3.80 -11.19 -9.85
N ASP A 64 -4.00 -12.02 -10.87
CA ASP A 64 -3.07 -12.16 -12.00
C ASP A 64 -3.73 -11.63 -13.27
N SER A 65 -3.34 -10.45 -13.72
CA SER A 65 -3.98 -9.73 -14.83
C SER A 65 -3.40 -10.04 -16.21
N LYS A 66 -2.35 -10.88 -16.31
CA LYS A 66 -1.74 -11.32 -17.59
C LYS A 66 -1.37 -10.18 -18.55
N GLY A 67 -0.87 -9.08 -18.04
CA GLY A 67 -0.45 -7.91 -18.80
C GLY A 67 -1.44 -6.74 -18.78
N GLY A 68 -2.61 -6.91 -18.16
CA GLY A 68 -3.52 -5.79 -17.88
C GLY A 68 -3.10 -5.00 -16.63
N ASN A 69 -3.60 -3.79 -16.51
CA ASN A 69 -3.33 -2.98 -15.32
C ASN A 69 -4.15 -3.46 -14.12
N ILE A 70 -3.61 -3.23 -12.92
CA ILE A 70 -4.30 -3.47 -11.65
C ILE A 70 -4.40 -2.13 -10.91
N LEU A 71 -5.62 -1.71 -10.59
CA LEU A 71 -5.89 -0.49 -9.85
C LEU A 71 -6.68 -0.84 -8.58
N LEU A 72 -6.12 -0.51 -7.42
CA LEU A 72 -6.77 -0.54 -6.13
C LEU A 72 -6.92 0.91 -5.64
N GLY A 73 -8.14 1.40 -5.54
CA GLY A 73 -8.42 2.78 -5.14
C GLY A 73 -9.87 3.00 -4.77
N GLY A 74 -10.31 4.24 -4.77
CA GLY A 74 -11.65 4.60 -4.35
C GLY A 74 -12.17 5.90 -4.95
N GLY A 75 -13.30 6.34 -4.45
CA GLY A 75 -14.01 7.53 -4.92
C GLY A 75 -14.76 7.30 -6.23
N ALA A 76 -15.51 8.29 -6.68
CA ALA A 76 -16.44 8.17 -7.80
C ALA A 76 -15.82 7.62 -9.11
N THR A 77 -14.52 7.79 -9.31
CA THR A 77 -13.81 7.34 -10.51
C THR A 77 -12.90 6.12 -10.29
N GLY A 78 -12.77 5.66 -9.03
CA GLY A 78 -11.84 4.59 -8.67
C GLY A 78 -10.36 4.99 -8.69
N THR A 79 -10.03 6.24 -9.02
CA THR A 79 -8.66 6.76 -9.09
C THR A 79 -8.25 7.54 -7.84
N GLY A 80 -9.18 7.77 -6.92
CA GLY A 80 -8.95 8.34 -5.60
C GLY A 80 -8.42 7.30 -4.61
N PHE A 81 -8.52 7.59 -3.33
CA PHE A 81 -8.12 6.69 -2.26
C PHE A 81 -9.27 5.76 -1.85
N ALA A 82 -8.99 4.49 -1.67
CA ALA A 82 -9.80 3.66 -0.80
C ALA A 82 -9.59 4.14 0.64
N VAL A 83 -10.65 4.30 1.41
CA VAL A 83 -10.60 4.93 2.75
C VAL A 83 -10.99 3.93 3.81
N GLY A 84 -10.26 3.87 4.91
CA GLY A 84 -10.60 2.98 6.03
C GLY A 84 -12.06 3.15 6.46
N ALA A 85 -12.74 2.02 6.71
CA ALA A 85 -14.19 1.97 6.91
C ALA A 85 -14.59 1.78 8.39
N GLY A 86 -13.64 1.82 9.32
CA GLY A 86 -13.91 1.62 10.75
C GLY A 86 -12.66 1.68 11.60
N SER A 87 -12.82 1.63 12.92
CA SER A 87 -11.74 1.78 13.91
C SER A 87 -11.10 0.45 14.32
N THR A 88 -11.39 -0.64 13.63
CA THR A 88 -10.86 -1.98 13.95
C THR A 88 -10.25 -2.64 12.71
N SER A 89 -9.06 -3.20 12.87
CA SER A 89 -8.32 -3.93 11.84
C SER A 89 -9.16 -5.08 11.22
N PRO A 90 -9.11 -5.27 9.91
CA PRO A 90 -8.37 -4.49 8.89
C PRO A 90 -9.14 -3.27 8.33
N ASN A 91 -10.31 -2.96 8.88
CA ASN A 91 -11.18 -1.90 8.37
C ASN A 91 -10.67 -0.47 8.68
N ASP A 92 -9.67 -0.34 9.57
CA ASP A 92 -8.98 0.91 9.88
C ASP A 92 -8.01 1.36 8.77
N ARG A 93 -7.72 0.48 7.81
CA ARG A 93 -6.77 0.70 6.71
C ARG A 93 -7.49 1.05 5.43
N GLY A 94 -6.88 1.90 4.60
CA GLY A 94 -7.42 2.19 3.27
C GLY A 94 -7.29 0.97 2.34
N VAL A 95 -6.07 0.42 2.23
CA VAL A 95 -5.79 -0.82 1.50
C VAL A 95 -4.99 -1.76 2.38
N ASP A 96 -5.47 -2.99 2.55
CA ASP A 96 -4.79 -4.07 3.30
C ASP A 96 -4.51 -5.27 2.38
N LEU A 97 -3.23 -5.61 2.22
CA LEU A 97 -2.78 -6.81 1.52
C LEU A 97 -2.14 -7.76 2.53
N SER A 98 -2.86 -8.82 2.92
CA SER A 98 -2.39 -9.83 3.87
C SER A 98 -2.10 -11.14 3.18
N GLY A 99 -0.83 -11.44 2.89
CA GLY A 99 -0.44 -12.67 2.19
C GLY A 99 -1.03 -12.79 0.78
N ALA A 100 -1.28 -11.67 0.12
CA ALA A 100 -1.90 -11.60 -1.19
C ALA A 100 -0.87 -11.40 -2.29
N THR A 101 -1.20 -11.83 -3.51
CA THR A 101 -0.36 -11.64 -4.70
C THR A 101 -1.06 -10.76 -5.73
N LEU A 102 -0.44 -9.65 -6.10
CA LEU A 102 -0.78 -8.85 -7.26
C LEU A 102 0.29 -9.04 -8.32
N ASN A 103 -0.08 -9.56 -9.49
CA ASN A 103 0.83 -9.79 -10.61
C ASN A 103 0.26 -9.20 -11.89
N ALA A 104 0.86 -8.12 -12.38
CA ALA A 104 0.39 -7.48 -13.61
C ALA A 104 1.06 -7.99 -14.88
N ASN A 105 2.17 -8.76 -14.78
CA ASN A 105 2.84 -9.38 -15.95
C ASN A 105 3.11 -8.42 -17.13
N GLY A 106 3.56 -7.21 -16.84
CA GLY A 106 3.83 -6.17 -17.84
C GLY A 106 2.85 -4.99 -17.81
N GLY A 107 1.68 -5.15 -17.21
CA GLY A 107 0.76 -4.05 -16.90
C GLY A 107 1.27 -3.21 -15.71
N HIS A 108 0.60 -2.09 -15.46
CA HIS A 108 0.88 -1.22 -14.34
C HIS A 108 0.08 -1.62 -13.10
N ILE A 109 0.65 -1.41 -11.91
CA ILE A 109 -0.06 -1.56 -10.63
C ILE A 109 -0.13 -0.21 -9.95
N VAL A 110 -1.34 0.20 -9.56
CA VAL A 110 -1.57 1.43 -8.77
C VAL A 110 -2.37 1.07 -7.53
N ILE A 111 -1.86 1.46 -6.36
CA ILE A 111 -2.49 1.24 -5.06
C ILE A 111 -2.60 2.59 -4.36
N ARG A 112 -3.83 2.99 -3.97
CA ARG A 112 -4.10 4.24 -3.27
C ARG A 112 -4.98 3.99 -2.06
N GLY A 113 -4.46 4.24 -0.86
CA GLY A 113 -5.19 4.02 0.38
C GLY A 113 -5.02 5.16 1.38
N ARG A 114 -6.10 5.51 2.07
CA ARG A 114 -6.13 6.44 3.21
C ARG A 114 -6.67 5.72 4.42
N GLY A 115 -6.00 5.84 5.55
CA GLY A 115 -6.43 5.26 6.81
C GLY A 115 -7.74 5.90 7.34
N PHE A 116 -8.41 5.19 8.24
CA PHE A 116 -9.64 5.67 8.86
C PHE A 116 -9.40 6.92 9.71
N ALA A 117 -10.33 7.85 9.67
CA ALA A 117 -10.33 9.04 10.52
C ALA A 117 -11.11 8.76 11.81
N GLY A 118 -10.44 8.29 12.84
CA GLY A 118 -11.06 7.87 14.10
C GLY A 118 -10.20 8.19 15.32
N THR A 119 -10.46 7.49 16.42
CA THR A 119 -9.74 7.64 17.69
C THR A 119 -8.84 6.43 18.01
N GLY A 120 -8.83 5.41 17.15
CA GLY A 120 -7.98 4.22 17.28
C GLY A 120 -6.52 4.48 16.96
N SER A 121 -5.73 3.43 16.93
CA SER A 121 -4.36 3.41 16.39
C SER A 121 -4.31 2.59 15.11
N ASP A 122 -3.15 2.61 14.43
CA ASP A 122 -2.88 1.75 13.29
C ASP A 122 -3.73 2.05 12.03
N ASN A 123 -4.23 3.28 11.90
CA ASN A 123 -5.00 3.73 10.75
C ASN A 123 -4.08 3.97 9.53
N TYR A 124 -3.61 2.87 8.92
CA TYR A 124 -2.66 2.95 7.80
C TYR A 124 -3.36 3.34 6.48
N GLY A 125 -2.67 4.10 5.65
CA GLY A 125 -3.11 4.31 4.28
C GLY A 125 -3.06 3.02 3.48
N VAL A 126 -1.88 2.45 3.33
CA VAL A 126 -1.64 1.16 2.66
C VAL A 126 -0.80 0.27 3.58
N TYR A 127 -1.26 -0.96 3.80
CA TYR A 127 -0.52 -1.98 4.53
C TYR A 127 -0.29 -3.23 3.68
N ILE A 128 0.97 -3.60 3.48
CA ILE A 128 1.39 -4.75 2.69
C ILE A 128 2.21 -5.65 3.61
N HIS A 129 1.69 -6.85 3.92
CA HIS A 129 2.30 -7.67 4.95
C HIS A 129 2.07 -9.17 4.74
N ASN A 130 2.56 -9.95 5.68
CA ASN A 130 2.29 -11.38 5.78
C ASN A 130 2.74 -12.19 4.55
N GLY A 131 3.84 -11.76 3.90
CA GLY A 131 4.36 -12.41 2.71
C GLY A 131 3.65 -12.02 1.41
N SER A 132 2.98 -10.88 1.39
CA SER A 132 2.37 -10.37 0.15
C SER A 132 3.39 -10.10 -0.93
N THR A 133 2.99 -10.34 -2.18
CA THR A 133 3.80 -10.06 -3.37
C THR A 133 3.07 -9.07 -4.27
N VAL A 134 3.74 -7.96 -4.62
CA VAL A 134 3.25 -6.99 -5.60
C VAL A 134 4.30 -6.91 -6.71
N GLN A 135 3.98 -7.41 -7.91
CA GLN A 135 4.99 -7.51 -8.96
C GLN A 135 4.46 -7.24 -10.36
N THR A 136 5.36 -6.75 -11.20
CA THR A 136 5.15 -6.66 -12.63
C THR A 136 6.47 -6.89 -13.39
N SER A 137 6.37 -7.15 -14.68
CA SER A 137 7.51 -7.43 -15.57
C SER A 137 7.65 -6.38 -16.67
N GLY A 138 8.73 -6.46 -17.46
CA GLY A 138 8.98 -5.54 -18.57
C GLY A 138 8.88 -4.08 -18.13
N ALA A 139 8.24 -3.24 -18.92
CA ALA A 139 8.05 -1.81 -18.67
C ALA A 139 6.91 -1.47 -17.69
N GLY A 140 6.23 -2.48 -17.12
CA GLY A 140 5.18 -2.27 -16.13
C GLY A 140 5.70 -1.53 -14.90
N THR A 141 4.94 -0.55 -14.41
CA THR A 141 5.29 0.27 -13.25
C THR A 141 4.48 -0.10 -12.02
N ILE A 142 5.02 0.19 -10.83
CA ILE A 142 4.28 0.11 -9.57
C ILE A 142 4.24 1.49 -8.93
N THR A 143 3.03 1.94 -8.58
CA THR A 143 2.81 3.19 -7.85
C THR A 143 1.96 2.91 -6.62
N ILE A 144 2.50 3.19 -5.44
CA ILE A 144 1.81 3.04 -4.16
C ILE A 144 1.75 4.40 -3.49
N VAL A 145 0.55 4.86 -3.14
CA VAL A 145 0.33 6.13 -2.43
C VAL A 145 -0.52 5.86 -1.21
N GLY A 146 0.01 6.17 -0.04
CA GLY A 146 -0.67 5.97 1.23
C GLY A 146 -0.72 7.24 2.06
N GLU A 147 -1.89 7.53 2.63
CA GLU A 147 -2.10 8.58 3.62
C GLU A 147 -2.59 7.94 4.92
N GLY A 148 -1.88 8.15 6.02
CA GLY A 148 -2.34 7.71 7.33
C GLY A 148 -3.63 8.43 7.73
N GLY A 149 -4.46 7.75 8.51
CA GLY A 149 -5.69 8.33 9.03
C GLY A 149 -5.46 9.22 10.27
N THR A 150 -6.53 9.46 10.99
CA THR A 150 -6.47 10.15 12.29
C THR A 150 -6.59 9.13 13.41
N GLY A 151 -5.83 9.28 14.49
CA GLY A 151 -5.91 8.34 15.62
C GLY A 151 -4.86 8.61 16.68
N THR A 152 -4.75 7.72 17.67
CA THR A 152 -3.85 7.94 18.82
C THR A 152 -2.37 7.80 18.48
N ASN A 153 -2.00 6.80 17.68
CA ASN A 153 -0.61 6.56 17.27
C ASN A 153 -0.53 5.65 16.02
N SER A 154 0.67 5.47 15.48
CA SER A 154 0.95 4.52 14.40
C SER A 154 0.09 4.72 13.14
N ASN A 155 -0.29 5.93 12.81
CA ASN A 155 -1.08 6.22 11.61
C ASN A 155 -0.13 6.47 10.43
N GLN A 156 0.51 5.40 9.94
CA GLN A 156 1.47 5.50 8.85
C GLN A 156 0.80 5.67 7.48
N GLY A 157 1.47 6.39 6.57
CA GLY A 157 1.02 6.49 5.18
C GLY A 157 1.10 5.14 4.48
N VAL A 158 2.30 4.58 4.37
CA VAL A 158 2.55 3.25 3.81
C VAL A 158 3.32 2.42 4.83
N ARG A 159 2.81 1.22 5.11
CA ARG A 159 3.49 0.23 5.94
C ARG A 159 3.76 -1.04 5.14
N ILE A 160 5.01 -1.51 5.19
CA ILE A 160 5.44 -2.75 4.55
C ILE A 160 6.14 -3.58 5.63
N ASP A 161 5.52 -4.72 5.99
CA ASP A 161 6.09 -5.63 6.96
C ASP A 161 6.35 -7.00 6.31
N GLY A 162 7.60 -7.40 6.25
CA GLY A 162 8.00 -8.79 6.03
C GLY A 162 8.20 -9.50 7.38
N ASN A 163 8.38 -10.80 7.33
CA ASN A 163 8.88 -11.58 8.44
C ASN A 163 9.95 -12.56 7.93
N SER A 164 10.72 -13.14 8.83
CA SER A 164 11.82 -14.06 8.48
C SER A 164 11.37 -15.33 7.74
N ALA A 165 10.09 -15.66 7.77
CA ALA A 165 9.55 -16.87 7.13
C ALA A 165 8.87 -16.57 5.79
N ASN A 166 8.21 -15.41 5.67
CA ASN A 166 7.44 -15.01 4.48
C ASN A 166 7.76 -13.55 4.14
N GLY A 167 8.83 -13.33 3.36
CA GLY A 167 9.24 -11.99 2.97
C GLY A 167 8.21 -11.29 2.08
N THR A 168 7.68 -10.16 2.53
CA THR A 168 6.87 -9.28 1.69
C THR A 168 7.74 -8.66 0.60
N THR A 169 7.31 -8.76 -0.65
CA THR A 169 8.09 -8.29 -1.81
C THR A 169 7.30 -7.36 -2.71
N ILE A 170 7.96 -6.29 -3.17
CA ILE A 170 7.44 -5.39 -4.19
C ILE A 170 8.51 -5.27 -5.27
N SER A 171 8.17 -5.62 -6.54
CA SER A 171 9.20 -5.68 -7.57
C SER A 171 8.76 -5.29 -8.98
N THR A 172 9.65 -4.60 -9.69
CA THR A 172 9.55 -4.31 -11.13
C THR A 172 10.78 -4.85 -11.87
N VAL A 173 10.74 -4.83 -13.20
CA VAL A 173 11.92 -5.14 -14.03
C VAL A 173 12.48 -3.85 -14.64
N ASP A 174 11.84 -3.31 -15.67
CA ASP A 174 12.31 -2.10 -16.37
C ASP A 174 11.47 -0.86 -16.00
N GLY A 175 10.23 -1.07 -15.56
CA GLY A 175 9.34 0.00 -15.14
C GLY A 175 9.72 0.58 -13.78
N ALA A 176 9.43 1.87 -13.57
CA ALA A 176 9.68 2.54 -12.30
C ALA A 176 8.83 1.99 -11.16
N LEU A 177 9.39 2.00 -9.96
CA LEU A 177 8.72 1.66 -8.72
C LEU A 177 8.70 2.89 -7.82
N SER A 178 7.52 3.40 -7.49
CA SER A 178 7.33 4.58 -6.66
C SER A 178 6.44 4.28 -5.47
N ILE A 179 6.90 4.61 -4.27
CA ILE A 179 6.15 4.52 -3.03
C ILE A 179 6.14 5.90 -2.37
N THR A 180 4.96 6.46 -2.17
CA THR A 180 4.78 7.75 -1.50
C THR A 180 3.89 7.54 -0.27
N GLY A 181 4.39 7.95 0.89
CA GLY A 181 3.66 7.83 2.14
C GLY A 181 3.58 9.15 2.88
N THR A 182 2.40 9.51 3.37
CA THR A 182 2.19 10.64 4.28
C THR A 182 1.61 10.12 5.58
N GLY A 183 2.29 10.34 6.69
CA GLY A 183 1.81 9.99 8.02
C GLY A 183 0.54 10.75 8.35
N GLY A 184 -0.32 10.14 9.15
CA GLY A 184 -1.59 10.73 9.56
C GLY A 184 -1.44 11.73 10.70
N THR A 185 -2.53 11.99 11.40
CA THR A 185 -2.56 12.90 12.54
C THR A 185 -2.78 12.16 13.85
N GLY A 186 -2.05 12.58 14.91
CA GLY A 186 -2.28 12.14 16.28
C GLY A 186 -3.41 12.93 16.94
N VAL A 187 -4.28 12.27 17.71
CA VAL A 187 -5.30 12.92 18.53
C VAL A 187 -4.99 12.71 20.01
N GLY A 188 -5.15 13.76 20.81
CA GLY A 188 -5.08 13.66 22.27
C GLY A 188 -3.79 14.05 22.94
N GLY A 189 -2.81 14.63 22.24
CA GLY A 189 -1.61 15.25 22.85
C GLY A 189 -0.77 14.30 23.73
N GLY A 190 -0.96 12.99 23.53
CA GLY A 190 -0.18 11.96 24.23
C GLY A 190 1.14 11.69 23.51
N SER A 191 2.02 10.95 24.15
CA SER A 191 3.31 10.47 23.62
C SER A 191 3.18 9.44 22.49
N GLY A 192 2.11 9.52 21.70
CA GLY A 192 1.86 8.63 20.57
C GLY A 192 2.61 9.09 19.35
N GLY A 193 3.83 8.60 19.16
CA GLY A 193 4.61 8.78 17.95
C GLY A 193 4.25 7.76 16.86
N PHE A 194 5.20 7.55 15.96
CA PHE A 194 5.11 6.59 14.84
C PHE A 194 4.15 7.00 13.72
N LEU A 195 3.94 8.31 13.54
CA LEU A 195 3.18 8.84 12.39
C LEU A 195 4.09 8.92 11.14
N ARG A 196 4.69 7.82 10.79
CA ARG A 196 5.68 7.76 9.71
C ARG A 196 5.03 7.90 8.33
N GLY A 197 5.75 8.55 7.41
CA GLY A 197 5.35 8.55 6.01
C GLY A 197 5.38 7.13 5.45
N ILE A 198 6.57 6.51 5.47
CA ILE A 198 6.78 5.11 5.10
C ILE A 198 7.43 4.37 6.27
N ARG A 199 6.86 3.24 6.67
CA ARG A 199 7.49 2.27 7.57
C ARG A 199 7.76 0.98 6.82
N PHE A 200 9.02 0.55 6.78
CA PHE A 200 9.46 -0.63 6.05
C PHE A 200 10.29 -1.55 6.95
N ILE A 201 9.76 -2.74 7.25
CA ILE A 201 10.34 -3.70 8.18
C ILE A 201 10.49 -5.05 7.51
N ALA A 202 11.70 -5.59 7.48
CA ALA A 202 12.02 -6.97 7.05
C ALA A 202 11.42 -7.39 5.69
N GLY A 203 11.08 -6.47 4.80
CA GLY A 203 10.58 -6.75 3.46
C GLY A 203 11.60 -6.41 2.38
N ARG A 204 11.21 -6.57 1.12
CA ARG A 204 12.06 -6.26 -0.03
C ARG A 204 11.32 -5.42 -1.08
N VAL A 205 11.93 -4.30 -1.45
CA VAL A 205 11.55 -3.47 -2.60
C VAL A 205 12.67 -3.57 -3.61
N SER A 206 12.39 -4.00 -4.85
CA SER A 206 13.46 -4.19 -5.84
C SER A 206 13.05 -3.87 -7.26
N SER A 207 14.03 -3.48 -8.07
CA SER A 207 13.91 -3.38 -9.53
C SER A 207 15.16 -3.92 -10.19
N VAL A 208 15.06 -4.30 -11.47
CA VAL A 208 16.26 -4.60 -12.26
C VAL A 208 16.80 -3.30 -12.84
N ASN A 209 16.09 -2.69 -13.78
CA ASN A 209 16.53 -1.49 -14.51
C ASN A 209 15.67 -0.25 -14.21
N GLY A 210 14.45 -0.43 -13.70
CA GLY A 210 13.56 0.68 -13.36
C GLY A 210 14.04 1.44 -12.13
N ALA A 211 13.87 2.75 -12.13
CA ALA A 211 14.20 3.57 -10.97
C ALA A 211 13.27 3.26 -9.78
N ILE A 212 13.82 3.27 -8.57
CA ILE A 212 13.10 3.09 -7.32
C ILE A 212 13.05 4.43 -6.57
N SER A 213 11.86 4.87 -6.20
CA SER A 213 11.65 6.09 -5.42
C SER A 213 10.81 5.81 -4.19
N LEU A 214 11.35 6.06 -3.00
CA LEU A 214 10.63 6.07 -1.74
C LEU A 214 10.56 7.51 -1.24
N THR A 215 9.35 8.08 -1.11
CA THR A 215 9.15 9.44 -0.62
C THR A 215 8.20 9.42 0.57
N GLY A 216 8.70 9.75 1.75
CA GLY A 216 7.93 9.74 2.98
C GLY A 216 7.86 11.11 3.63
N THR A 217 6.67 11.52 4.06
CA THR A 217 6.48 12.68 4.92
C THR A 217 5.79 12.21 6.19
N SER A 218 6.39 12.48 7.35
CA SER A 218 5.75 12.10 8.61
C SER A 218 4.49 12.93 8.88
N GLY A 219 3.64 12.41 9.75
CA GLY A 219 2.51 13.16 10.28
C GLY A 219 2.96 14.28 11.23
N ASN A 220 2.01 15.13 11.59
CA ASN A 220 2.24 16.27 12.47
C ASN A 220 1.60 16.03 13.83
N ASP A 221 2.38 15.63 14.82
CA ASP A 221 1.99 15.64 16.22
C ASP A 221 3.19 15.95 17.13
N SER A 222 2.98 15.94 18.45
CA SER A 222 4.01 16.18 19.46
C SER A 222 4.73 14.92 19.92
N GLY A 223 4.52 13.77 19.26
CA GLY A 223 5.18 12.50 19.58
C GLY A 223 6.57 12.36 18.96
N ASN A 224 7.31 11.38 19.43
CA ASN A 224 8.63 11.00 18.92
C ASN A 224 8.52 9.95 17.81
N ASP A 225 9.63 9.64 17.14
CA ASP A 225 9.72 8.61 16.09
C ASP A 225 8.78 8.86 14.89
N ASN A 226 8.51 10.12 14.57
CA ASN A 226 7.74 10.52 13.40
C ASN A 226 8.68 10.73 12.21
N ASP A 227 9.17 9.63 11.66
CA ASP A 227 10.12 9.67 10.53
C ASP A 227 9.41 9.86 9.18
N GLY A 228 10.05 10.55 8.26
CA GLY A 228 9.60 10.56 6.86
C GLY A 228 9.63 9.14 6.29
N VAL A 229 10.80 8.49 6.32
CA VAL A 229 11.00 7.09 5.93
C VAL A 229 11.75 6.36 7.05
N HIS A 230 11.16 5.27 7.55
CA HIS A 230 11.77 4.41 8.55
C HIS A 230 11.98 3.00 7.98
N MET A 231 13.24 2.55 7.95
CA MET A 231 13.63 1.20 7.52
C MET A 231 14.32 0.48 8.67
N ALA A 232 13.88 -0.75 8.97
CA ALA A 232 14.46 -1.53 10.07
C ALA A 232 14.41 -3.03 9.80
N SER A 233 15.12 -3.81 10.65
CA SER A 233 15.05 -5.27 10.69
C SER A 233 15.34 -5.91 9.32
N GLN A 234 16.43 -5.52 8.67
CA GLN A 234 16.87 -6.05 7.36
C GLN A 234 15.93 -5.70 6.18
N ALA A 235 15.12 -4.63 6.30
CA ALA A 235 14.41 -4.09 5.14
C ALA A 235 15.39 -3.79 3.99
N THR A 236 15.07 -4.21 2.78
CA THR A 236 15.99 -4.11 1.64
C THR A 236 15.37 -3.34 0.49
N VAL A 237 16.06 -2.30 0.01
CA VAL A 237 15.80 -1.63 -1.28
C VAL A 237 16.94 -1.98 -2.21
N LEU A 238 16.65 -2.59 -3.37
CA LEU A 238 17.68 -3.15 -4.24
C LEU A 238 17.42 -2.87 -5.73
N SER A 239 18.40 -2.29 -6.41
CA SER A 239 18.52 -2.30 -7.87
C SER A 239 19.60 -3.29 -8.28
N THR A 240 19.32 -4.17 -9.24
CA THR A 240 20.27 -5.19 -9.71
C THR A 240 20.85 -4.89 -11.09
N GLY A 241 20.38 -3.87 -11.77
CA GLY A 241 20.86 -3.43 -13.08
C GLY A 241 21.15 -1.93 -13.08
N THR A 242 20.45 -1.15 -13.90
CA THR A 242 20.76 0.27 -14.16
C THR A 242 19.85 1.27 -13.44
N GLY A 243 18.83 0.79 -12.71
CA GLY A 243 17.86 1.67 -12.04
C GLY A 243 18.46 2.44 -10.86
N ASP A 244 18.21 3.73 -10.81
CA ASP A 244 18.59 4.56 -9.67
C ASP A 244 17.70 4.29 -8.46
N ILE A 245 18.25 4.49 -7.25
CA ILE A 245 17.50 4.45 -5.99
C ILE A 245 17.49 5.83 -5.36
N SER A 246 16.30 6.35 -5.08
CA SER A 246 16.09 7.59 -4.34
C SER A 246 15.23 7.33 -3.11
N ILE A 247 15.71 7.74 -1.93
CA ILE A 247 14.95 7.68 -0.68
C ILE A 247 14.93 9.08 -0.08
N THR A 248 13.73 9.67 0.00
CA THR A 248 13.54 11.02 0.50
C THR A 248 12.57 11.00 1.67
N GLY A 249 12.98 11.54 2.79
CA GLY A 249 12.14 11.67 3.98
C GLY A 249 12.02 13.13 4.43
N THR A 250 10.82 13.52 4.83
CA THR A 250 10.53 14.84 5.38
C THR A 250 9.78 14.70 6.69
N VAL A 251 10.17 15.49 7.68
CA VAL A 251 9.46 15.59 8.96
C VAL A 251 8.33 16.60 8.82
N GLY A 252 7.09 16.18 9.08
CA GLY A 252 5.90 17.04 8.97
C GLY A 252 5.57 17.84 10.23
N GLY A 253 6.15 17.48 11.38
CA GLY A 253 5.92 18.10 12.69
C GLY A 253 7.01 19.09 13.12
N PRO A 254 6.92 19.62 14.37
CA PRO A 254 7.94 20.53 14.91
C PRO A 254 9.31 19.84 14.96
N ALA A 255 10.34 20.49 14.44
CA ALA A 255 11.72 19.99 14.39
C ALA A 255 12.41 19.88 15.79
N SER A 256 11.72 20.23 16.87
CA SER A 256 12.25 20.23 18.25
C SER A 256 12.04 18.91 19.00
N LEU A 257 11.45 17.90 18.38
CA LEU A 257 11.16 16.62 19.01
C LEU A 257 12.31 15.62 18.79
N VAL A 258 12.48 14.73 19.75
CA VAL A 258 13.54 13.71 19.76
C VAL A 258 13.17 12.60 18.76
N ASP A 259 14.16 12.11 18.00
CA ASP A 259 14.04 10.98 17.08
C ASP A 259 13.00 11.16 15.97
N ASN A 260 12.80 12.39 15.48
CA ASN A 260 12.00 12.69 14.30
C ASN A 260 12.95 12.99 13.13
N ASP A 261 13.21 11.99 12.32
CA ASP A 261 14.17 12.04 11.23
C ASP A 261 13.51 12.08 9.84
N GLY A 262 14.16 12.73 8.88
CA GLY A 262 13.77 12.60 7.49
C GLY A 262 13.83 11.14 7.05
N VAL A 263 14.98 10.49 7.26
CA VAL A 263 15.18 9.06 6.92
C VAL A 263 15.94 8.39 8.06
N THR A 264 15.34 7.33 8.63
CA THR A 264 15.94 6.46 9.65
C THR A 264 16.18 5.07 9.08
N MET A 265 17.41 4.54 9.21
CA MET A 265 17.77 3.17 8.82
C MET A 265 18.47 2.48 10.00
N ILE A 266 17.86 1.38 10.50
CA ILE A 266 18.34 0.64 11.66
C ILE A 266 18.49 -0.85 11.29
N GLY A 267 19.67 -1.41 11.51
CA GLY A 267 19.99 -2.81 11.23
C GLY A 267 19.53 -3.79 12.30
#